data_e60f13cf6f0108bf0bcfc83ffc5d08c9
#
_entry.id   e60f13cf6f0108bf0bcfc83ffc5d08c9
#
_cell.length_a   1.000
_cell.length_b   1.000
_cell.length_c   1.000
_cell.angle_alpha   90.00
_cell.angle_beta   90.00
_cell.angle_gamma   90.00
#
_symmetry.space_group_name_H-M   'P 1'
#
loop_
_entity.id
_entity.type
_entity.pdbx_description
1 polymer ?
#
loop_
_entity_poly.entity_id
_entity_poly.type
_entity_poly.pdbx_seq_one_letter_code
_entity_poly.pdbx_strand_id
1 'polypeptide(L)'
;MVAAVTSLALLAASVIGALQLQAARDRAAEQQRAAEALALTSRLAAEEADFLSDRRATALADAATRSEQAARAAREQAAAEQAEAEARAAAEAQAAADAEAAAQADAEARAAADARAAQEVQAGSAASGAPPGAPTHPRIAGWVDGRPVDADGNVLWVTSVPTADGDGSNGHMPASAMCVIPWGTDQLGFAQYLRCDAADALTALNDAFRAQFGAPLDLDLTYRSYDDQVAMKAAFGGLAAAPGTSSHGLGTALDVQEWPDTYGFGTARYDWLVANGPAYGWYAPERVREGQPYAEYWHFEYGPGRTS
;
A
#
# COMPACT_ATOMS: atom_id res chain seq x y z
N MET A 1 92.26 6.91 -89.66
CA MET A 1 91.74 7.15 -88.25
C MET A 1 90.34 7.71 -88.15
N VAL A 2 89.77 8.37 -89.13
CA VAL A 2 88.42 8.99 -89.08
C VAL A 2 87.27 7.94 -89.04
N ALA A 3 87.34 6.82 -89.71
CA ALA A 3 86.29 5.78 -89.77
C ALA A 3 86.08 5.01 -88.46
N ALA A 4 87.10 4.85 -87.61
CA ALA A 4 86.97 4.14 -86.31
C ALA A 4 86.25 5.00 -85.20
N VAL A 5 86.39 6.33 -85.22
CA VAL A 5 85.78 7.25 -84.25
C VAL A 5 84.26 7.39 -84.52
N THR A 6 83.83 7.39 -85.79
CA THR A 6 82.40 7.47 -86.15
C THR A 6 81.63 6.21 -85.78
N SER A 7 82.22 5.03 -85.92
CA SER A 7 81.62 3.77 -85.55
C SER A 7 81.40 3.64 -84.00
N LEU A 8 82.34 4.14 -83.21
CA LEU A 8 82.28 4.11 -81.76
C LEU A 8 81.22 5.09 -81.25
N ALA A 9 81.10 6.28 -81.85
CA ALA A 9 80.07 7.27 -81.51
C ALA A 9 78.66 6.80 -81.86
N LEU A 10 78.42 6.10 -82.94
CA LEU A 10 77.16 5.49 -83.35
C LEU A 10 76.75 4.35 -82.41
N LEU A 11 77.69 3.50 -82.01
CA LEU A 11 77.45 2.43 -81.04
C LEU A 11 77.09 3.02 -79.62
N ALA A 12 77.82 4.03 -79.18
CA ALA A 12 77.50 4.69 -77.91
C ALA A 12 76.09 5.37 -77.90
N ALA A 13 75.74 6.04 -79.01
CA ALA A 13 74.40 6.62 -79.16
C ALA A 13 73.29 5.58 -79.17
N SER A 14 73.49 4.42 -79.79
CA SER A 14 72.56 3.30 -79.80
C SER A 14 72.38 2.67 -78.44
N VAL A 15 73.42 2.51 -77.67
CA VAL A 15 73.39 1.99 -76.30
C VAL A 15 72.66 2.96 -75.36
N ILE A 16 72.94 4.25 -75.43
CA ILE A 16 72.25 5.29 -74.63
C ILE A 16 70.81 5.36 -75.03
N GLY A 17 70.45 5.29 -76.31
CA GLY A 17 69.03 5.23 -76.70
C GLY A 17 68.34 4.00 -76.24
N ALA A 18 68.96 2.83 -76.23
CA ALA A 18 68.40 1.59 -75.68
C ALA A 18 68.15 1.68 -74.13
N LEU A 19 69.11 2.24 -73.41
CA LEU A 19 69.00 2.44 -71.97
C LEU A 19 67.88 3.44 -71.62
N GLN A 20 67.74 4.52 -72.38
CA GLN A 20 66.66 5.50 -72.21
C GLN A 20 65.32 4.89 -72.52
N LEU A 21 65.16 4.07 -73.52
CA LEU A 21 63.96 3.35 -73.88
C LEU A 21 63.58 2.33 -72.76
N GLN A 22 64.58 1.62 -72.27
CA GLN A 22 64.42 0.70 -71.15
C GLN A 22 63.92 1.44 -69.88
N ALA A 23 64.57 2.52 -69.52
CA ALA A 23 64.14 3.35 -68.35
C ALA A 23 62.75 3.97 -68.54
N ALA A 24 62.36 4.29 -69.77
CA ALA A 24 61.01 4.75 -70.06
C ALA A 24 59.97 3.64 -69.90
N ARG A 25 60.25 2.41 -70.34
CA ARG A 25 59.41 1.23 -70.14
C ARG A 25 59.27 0.88 -68.67
N ASP A 26 60.34 0.90 -67.91
CA ASP A 26 60.33 0.60 -66.47
C ASP A 26 59.51 1.61 -65.75
N ARG A 27 59.62 2.93 -66.03
CA ARG A 27 58.75 3.98 -65.45
C ARG A 27 57.29 3.79 -65.83
N ALA A 28 56.95 3.43 -67.04
CA ALA A 28 55.60 3.16 -67.50
C ALA A 28 55.03 1.95 -66.77
N ALA A 29 55.83 0.88 -66.60
CA ALA A 29 55.38 -0.30 -65.81
C ALA A 29 55.14 0.01 -64.32
N GLU A 30 56.01 0.87 -63.73
CA GLU A 30 55.81 1.33 -62.35
C GLU A 30 54.56 2.18 -62.21
N GLN A 31 54.30 3.11 -63.14
CA GLN A 31 53.09 3.91 -63.17
C GLN A 31 51.83 3.08 -63.32
N GLN A 32 51.89 2.07 -64.19
CA GLN A 32 50.78 1.16 -64.37
C GLN A 32 50.50 0.35 -63.09
N ARG A 33 51.52 -0.21 -62.43
CA ARG A 33 51.37 -0.92 -61.15
C ARG A 33 50.79 -0.01 -60.06
N ALA A 34 51.26 1.24 -59.99
CA ALA A 34 50.72 2.21 -59.02
C ALA A 34 49.25 2.54 -59.29
N ALA A 35 48.86 2.68 -60.56
CA ALA A 35 47.46 2.90 -60.94
C ALA A 35 46.57 1.70 -60.62
N GLU A 36 47.07 0.47 -60.89
CA GLU A 36 46.36 -0.76 -60.53
C GLU A 36 46.17 -0.93 -58.99
N ALA A 37 47.21 -0.64 -58.21
CA ALA A 37 47.15 -0.66 -56.75
C ALA A 37 46.18 0.39 -56.23
N LEU A 38 46.17 1.60 -56.78
CA LEU A 38 45.18 2.63 -56.37
C LEU A 38 43.76 2.23 -56.72
N ALA A 39 43.52 1.64 -57.89
CA ALA A 39 42.22 1.15 -58.32
C ALA A 39 41.70 0.01 -57.40
N LEU A 40 42.59 -0.91 -56.99
CA LEU A 40 42.29 -1.97 -56.10
C LEU A 40 41.92 -1.43 -54.70
N THR A 41 42.72 -0.50 -54.18
CA THR A 41 42.44 0.15 -52.88
C THR A 41 41.09 0.87 -52.89
N SER A 42 40.80 1.58 -54.01
CA SER A 42 39.51 2.27 -54.16
C SER A 42 38.30 1.31 -54.17
N ARG A 43 38.47 0.13 -54.84
CA ARG A 43 37.42 -0.91 -54.83
C ARG A 43 37.21 -1.48 -53.45
N LEU A 44 38.27 -1.84 -52.74
CA LEU A 44 38.16 -2.39 -51.37
C LEU A 44 37.52 -1.39 -50.43
N ALA A 45 37.85 -0.11 -50.53
CA ALA A 45 37.25 0.94 -49.74
C ALA A 45 35.72 1.12 -50.05
N ALA A 46 35.32 0.98 -51.30
CA ALA A 46 33.92 1.03 -51.70
C ALA A 46 33.12 -0.19 -51.15
N GLU A 47 33.69 -1.40 -51.32
CA GLU A 47 33.09 -2.63 -50.79
C GLU A 47 32.94 -2.60 -49.24
N GLU A 48 33.95 -2.07 -48.53
CA GLU A 48 33.88 -1.88 -47.06
C GLU A 48 32.82 -0.86 -46.70
N ALA A 49 32.70 0.26 -47.41
CA ALA A 49 31.68 1.26 -47.19
C ALA A 49 30.25 0.71 -47.39
N ASP A 50 30.03 -0.05 -48.46
CA ASP A 50 28.76 -0.71 -48.74
C ASP A 50 28.40 -1.72 -47.64
N PHE A 51 29.36 -2.57 -47.24
CA PHE A 51 29.18 -3.53 -46.16
C PHE A 51 28.80 -2.87 -44.81
N LEU A 52 29.49 -1.78 -44.46
CA LEU A 52 29.19 -1.02 -43.23
C LEU A 52 27.83 -0.33 -43.31
N SER A 53 27.45 0.17 -44.50
CA SER A 53 26.13 0.75 -44.76
C SER A 53 25.02 -0.24 -44.57
N ASP A 54 25.14 -1.43 -45.14
CA ASP A 54 24.15 -2.52 -45.01
C ASP A 54 24.01 -3.01 -43.58
N ARG A 55 25.14 -3.17 -42.88
CA ARG A 55 25.13 -3.54 -41.47
C ARG A 55 24.42 -2.48 -40.59
N ARG A 56 24.67 -1.19 -40.89
CA ARG A 56 23.99 -0.10 -40.18
C ARG A 56 22.49 -0.06 -40.44
N ALA A 57 22.10 -0.26 -41.70
CA ALA A 57 20.67 -0.34 -42.06
C ALA A 57 19.96 -1.49 -41.37
N THR A 58 20.57 -2.68 -41.34
CA THR A 58 20.05 -3.85 -40.64
C THR A 58 19.92 -3.58 -39.11
N ALA A 59 20.97 -3.03 -38.51
CA ALA A 59 20.93 -2.72 -37.06
C ALA A 59 19.88 -1.68 -36.69
N LEU A 60 19.62 -0.70 -37.55
CA LEU A 60 18.54 0.28 -37.36
C LEU A 60 17.15 -0.36 -37.50
N ALA A 61 16.94 -1.24 -38.47
CA ALA A 61 15.71 -1.97 -38.67
C ALA A 61 15.42 -2.88 -37.46
N ASP A 62 16.42 -3.61 -36.98
CA ASP A 62 16.31 -4.44 -35.78
C ASP A 62 16.02 -3.62 -34.53
N ALA A 63 16.60 -2.45 -34.38
CA ALA A 63 16.36 -1.53 -33.26
C ALA A 63 14.90 -0.99 -33.30
N ALA A 64 14.42 -0.62 -34.50
CA ALA A 64 13.05 -0.17 -34.70
C ALA A 64 12.05 -1.28 -34.34
N THR A 65 12.29 -2.51 -34.82
CA THR A 65 11.43 -3.67 -34.50
C THR A 65 11.39 -3.96 -33.00
N ARG A 66 12.53 -3.93 -32.30
CA ARG A 66 12.58 -4.11 -30.84
C ARG A 66 11.84 -2.98 -30.11
N SER A 67 11.98 -1.75 -30.60
CA SER A 67 11.26 -0.60 -30.01
C SER A 67 9.75 -0.73 -30.16
N GLU A 68 9.27 -1.14 -31.31
CA GLU A 68 7.84 -1.39 -31.55
C GLU A 68 7.30 -2.54 -30.69
N GLN A 69 8.06 -3.62 -30.56
CA GLN A 69 7.67 -4.75 -29.69
C GLN A 69 7.60 -4.33 -28.23
N ALA A 70 8.60 -3.58 -27.75
CA ALA A 70 8.61 -3.04 -26.39
C ALA A 70 7.43 -2.09 -26.13
N ALA A 71 7.13 -1.20 -27.07
CA ALA A 71 5.98 -0.29 -26.97
C ALA A 71 4.64 -1.04 -26.99
N ARG A 72 4.53 -2.13 -27.76
CA ARG A 72 3.33 -2.98 -27.77
C ARG A 72 3.17 -3.71 -26.43
N ALA A 73 4.23 -4.33 -25.92
CA ALA A 73 4.21 -5.00 -24.62
C ALA A 73 3.86 -4.04 -23.47
N ALA A 74 4.40 -2.83 -23.47
CA ALA A 74 4.07 -1.81 -22.48
C ALA A 74 2.58 -1.39 -22.51
N ARG A 75 2.00 -1.28 -23.71
CA ARG A 75 0.57 -0.97 -23.85
C ARG A 75 -0.32 -2.12 -23.38
N GLU A 76 0.05 -3.36 -23.68
CA GLU A 76 -0.67 -4.56 -23.22
C GLU A 76 -0.62 -4.67 -21.69
N GLN A 77 0.54 -4.39 -21.09
CA GLN A 77 0.70 -4.37 -19.63
C GLN A 77 -0.15 -3.27 -18.99
N ALA A 78 -0.09 -2.04 -19.50
CA ALA A 78 -0.89 -0.93 -19.00
C ALA A 78 -2.40 -1.19 -19.10
N ALA A 79 -2.85 -1.82 -20.20
CA ALA A 79 -4.24 -2.22 -20.37
C ALA A 79 -4.67 -3.30 -19.37
N ALA A 80 -3.79 -4.26 -19.07
CA ALA A 80 -4.05 -5.29 -18.07
C ALA A 80 -4.13 -4.70 -16.64
N GLU A 81 -3.21 -3.81 -16.28
CA GLU A 81 -3.22 -3.10 -15.00
C GLU A 81 -4.48 -2.23 -14.83
N GLN A 82 -4.90 -1.55 -15.89
CA GLN A 82 -6.14 -0.78 -15.88
C GLN A 82 -7.37 -1.67 -15.71
N ALA A 83 -7.45 -2.78 -16.44
CA ALA A 83 -8.56 -3.73 -16.31
C ALA A 83 -8.62 -4.34 -14.89
N GLU A 84 -7.49 -4.65 -14.30
CA GLU A 84 -7.42 -5.13 -12.90
C GLU A 84 -7.88 -4.07 -11.90
N ALA A 85 -7.47 -2.82 -12.08
CA ALA A 85 -7.92 -1.70 -11.25
C ALA A 85 -9.43 -1.45 -11.36
N GLU A 86 -9.98 -1.49 -12.58
CA GLU A 86 -11.42 -1.38 -12.82
C GLU A 86 -12.21 -2.54 -12.19
N ALA A 87 -11.69 -3.78 -12.28
CA ALA A 87 -12.30 -4.94 -11.64
C ALA A 87 -12.30 -4.85 -10.11
N ARG A 88 -11.22 -4.36 -9.51
CA ARG A 88 -11.16 -4.10 -8.05
C ARG A 88 -12.15 -3.03 -7.63
N ALA A 89 -12.20 -1.91 -8.34
CA ALA A 89 -13.15 -0.84 -8.05
C ALA A 89 -14.61 -1.30 -8.19
N ALA A 90 -14.91 -2.13 -9.19
CA ALA A 90 -16.24 -2.72 -9.36
C ALA A 90 -16.60 -3.69 -8.22
N ALA A 91 -15.63 -4.51 -7.77
CA ALA A 91 -15.84 -5.43 -6.66
C ALA A 91 -16.05 -4.67 -5.33
N GLU A 92 -15.29 -3.60 -5.09
CA GLU A 92 -15.48 -2.73 -3.92
C GLU A 92 -16.84 -2.02 -3.93
N ALA A 93 -17.25 -1.51 -5.10
CA ALA A 93 -18.56 -0.89 -5.26
C ALA A 93 -19.71 -1.88 -5.04
N GLN A 94 -19.56 -3.12 -5.52
CA GLN A 94 -20.56 -4.19 -5.29
C GLN A 94 -20.62 -4.57 -3.81
N ALA A 95 -19.48 -4.75 -3.15
CA ALA A 95 -19.43 -5.05 -1.73
C ALA A 95 -20.06 -3.94 -0.87
N ALA A 96 -19.85 -2.67 -1.25
CA ALA A 96 -20.49 -1.54 -0.59
C ALA A 96 -22.02 -1.53 -0.78
N ALA A 97 -22.49 -1.84 -1.99
CA ALA A 97 -23.93 -1.94 -2.29
C ALA A 97 -24.59 -3.10 -1.55
N ASP A 98 -23.92 -4.25 -1.50
CA ASP A 98 -24.41 -5.43 -0.76
C ASP A 98 -24.48 -5.16 0.75
N ALA A 99 -23.47 -4.45 1.31
CA ALA A 99 -23.48 -4.02 2.71
C ALA A 99 -24.60 -3.02 3.01
N GLU A 100 -24.86 -2.09 2.10
CA GLU A 100 -25.97 -1.14 2.24
C GLU A 100 -27.33 -1.84 2.17
N ALA A 101 -27.50 -2.79 1.25
CA ALA A 101 -28.71 -3.59 1.14
C ALA A 101 -28.96 -4.46 2.39
N ALA A 102 -27.91 -5.06 2.95
CA ALA A 102 -27.97 -5.81 4.19
C ALA A 102 -28.37 -4.91 5.37
N ALA A 103 -27.77 -3.71 5.47
CA ALA A 103 -28.12 -2.75 6.52
C ALA A 103 -29.58 -2.26 6.41
N GLN A 104 -30.10 -2.08 5.20
CA GLN A 104 -31.49 -1.73 4.97
C GLN A 104 -32.44 -2.85 5.37
N ALA A 105 -32.12 -4.10 5.00
CA ALA A 105 -32.90 -5.27 5.37
C ALA A 105 -32.94 -5.46 6.91
N ASP A 106 -31.80 -5.27 7.59
CA ASP A 106 -31.72 -5.31 9.04
C ASP A 106 -32.52 -4.18 9.71
N ALA A 107 -32.48 -2.97 9.15
CA ALA A 107 -33.26 -1.83 9.63
C ALA A 107 -34.80 -2.09 9.49
N GLU A 108 -35.23 -2.67 8.37
CA GLU A 108 -36.64 -3.07 8.15
C GLU A 108 -37.06 -4.19 9.09
N ALA A 109 -36.21 -5.19 9.34
CA ALA A 109 -36.47 -6.27 10.28
C ALA A 109 -36.59 -5.76 11.73
N ARG A 110 -35.74 -4.79 12.11
CA ARG A 110 -35.83 -4.11 13.43
C ARG A 110 -37.06 -3.26 13.53
N ALA A 111 -37.42 -2.46 12.56
CA ALA A 111 -38.65 -1.68 12.54
C ALA A 111 -39.92 -2.58 12.67
N ALA A 112 -39.87 -3.76 12.06
CA ALA A 112 -40.94 -4.75 12.20
C ALA A 112 -40.94 -5.40 13.58
N ALA A 113 -39.78 -5.63 14.19
CA ALA A 113 -39.65 -6.14 15.56
C ALA A 113 -40.10 -5.09 16.59
N ASP A 114 -39.68 -3.82 16.40
CA ASP A 114 -40.09 -2.70 17.26
C ASP A 114 -41.59 -2.41 17.16
N ALA A 115 -42.21 -2.55 15.99
CA ALA A 115 -43.65 -2.44 15.81
C ALA A 115 -44.41 -3.58 16.53
N ARG A 116 -43.82 -4.78 16.59
CA ARG A 116 -44.37 -5.90 17.37
C ARG A 116 -44.18 -5.69 18.88
N ALA A 117 -42.97 -5.25 19.29
CA ALA A 117 -42.68 -4.91 20.70
C ALA A 117 -43.52 -3.73 21.19
N ALA A 118 -43.77 -2.70 20.35
CA ALA A 118 -44.68 -1.59 20.67
C ALA A 118 -46.14 -2.04 20.86
N GLN A 119 -46.58 -3.08 20.15
CA GLN A 119 -47.91 -3.71 20.37
C GLN A 119 -47.97 -4.52 21.68
N GLU A 120 -46.85 -5.14 22.10
CA GLU A 120 -46.76 -5.87 23.37
C GLU A 120 -46.52 -4.92 24.56
N VAL A 121 -45.85 -3.78 24.40
CA VAL A 121 -45.59 -2.74 25.41
C VAL A 121 -46.83 -1.91 25.72
N GLN A 122 -47.83 -1.82 24.83
CA GLN A 122 -49.16 -1.29 25.20
C GLN A 122 -49.91 -2.17 26.19
N ALA A 123 -49.44 -3.40 26.41
CA ALA A 123 -50.00 -4.34 27.41
C ALA A 123 -49.16 -4.44 28.70
N GLY A 124 -47.99 -3.80 28.81
CA GLY A 124 -47.11 -3.91 29.99
C GLY A 124 -46.19 -2.71 30.17
N SER A 125 -46.49 -1.88 31.14
CA SER A 125 -45.78 -0.66 31.55
C SER A 125 -44.30 -0.82 31.77
N ALA A 126 -43.52 0.05 31.08
CA ALA A 126 -42.26 0.72 31.49
C ALA A 126 -41.21 -0.07 32.30
N ALA A 127 -40.12 -0.43 31.61
CA ALA A 127 -38.80 -0.34 32.23
C ALA A 127 -37.77 -0.12 31.14
N SER A 128 -37.29 1.10 31.01
CA SER A 128 -36.01 1.46 30.37
C SER A 128 -34.92 0.69 31.12
N GLY A 129 -34.56 -0.53 30.63
CA GLY A 129 -33.70 -1.45 31.36
C GLY A 129 -32.24 -1.33 30.90
N ALA A 130 -31.35 -0.94 31.80
CA ALA A 130 -29.96 -1.24 31.67
C ALA A 130 -29.73 -2.74 31.40
N PRO A 131 -28.80 -3.15 30.55
CA PRO A 131 -28.46 -4.57 30.36
C PRO A 131 -28.05 -5.22 31.69
N PRO A 132 -28.30 -6.51 31.90
CA PRO A 132 -27.96 -7.18 33.15
C PRO A 132 -26.45 -7.03 33.46
N GLY A 133 -26.15 -6.50 34.68
CA GLY A 133 -24.78 -6.29 35.10
C GLY A 133 -24.12 -5.02 34.59
N ALA A 134 -24.86 -4.12 33.96
CA ALA A 134 -24.32 -2.82 33.56
C ALA A 134 -23.83 -2.02 34.78
N PRO A 135 -22.64 -1.38 34.68
CA PRO A 135 -22.13 -0.57 35.78
C PRO A 135 -23.00 0.65 36.03
N THR A 136 -23.05 1.07 37.29
CA THR A 136 -23.69 2.33 37.69
C THR A 136 -22.63 3.40 37.85
N HIS A 137 -22.76 4.51 37.12
CA HIS A 137 -21.83 5.63 37.17
C HIS A 137 -22.61 6.95 37.15
N PRO A 138 -22.20 7.98 37.90
CA PRO A 138 -22.94 9.26 37.97
C PRO A 138 -23.12 9.97 36.62
N ARG A 139 -22.24 9.71 35.64
CA ARG A 139 -22.38 10.23 34.26
C ARG A 139 -23.45 9.51 33.45
N ILE A 140 -23.88 8.33 33.86
CA ILE A 140 -24.92 7.55 33.14
C ILE A 140 -26.27 7.98 33.71
N ALA A 141 -27.00 8.80 32.92
CA ALA A 141 -28.34 9.26 33.31
C ALA A 141 -29.44 8.32 32.83
N GLY A 142 -29.18 7.47 31.84
CA GLY A 142 -30.16 6.54 31.29
C GLY A 142 -29.57 5.60 30.25
N TRP A 143 -30.44 4.86 29.55
CA TRP A 143 -30.08 3.90 28.52
C TRP A 143 -31.00 4.05 27.32
N VAL A 144 -30.47 4.05 26.11
CA VAL A 144 -31.19 4.07 24.85
C VAL A 144 -30.61 2.97 23.94
N ASP A 145 -31.44 2.06 23.50
CA ASP A 145 -31.05 0.91 22.67
C ASP A 145 -29.85 0.13 23.25
N GLY A 146 -29.85 -0.07 24.57
CA GLY A 146 -28.80 -0.77 25.29
C GLY A 146 -27.49 0.01 25.45
N ARG A 147 -27.44 1.29 25.04
CA ARG A 147 -26.28 2.19 25.18
C ARG A 147 -26.51 3.16 26.34
N PRO A 148 -25.47 3.43 27.16
CA PRO A 148 -25.58 4.43 28.21
C PRO A 148 -25.65 5.84 27.58
N VAL A 149 -26.46 6.72 28.19
CA VAL A 149 -26.56 8.12 27.80
C VAL A 149 -26.31 9.03 29.00
N ASP A 150 -25.78 10.23 28.72
CA ASP A 150 -25.62 11.28 29.73
C ASP A 150 -26.93 12.03 30.02
N ALA A 151 -26.88 13.05 30.88
CA ALA A 151 -28.04 13.85 31.27
C ALA A 151 -28.65 14.67 30.13
N ASP A 152 -27.88 14.91 29.07
CA ASP A 152 -28.31 15.63 27.87
C ASP A 152 -28.84 14.68 26.78
N GLY A 153 -28.81 13.36 27.03
CA GLY A 153 -29.23 12.32 26.09
C GLY A 153 -28.20 11.92 25.08
N ASN A 154 -26.93 12.37 25.21
CA ASN A 154 -25.87 11.96 24.33
C ASN A 154 -25.40 10.54 24.65
N VAL A 155 -25.15 9.74 23.62
CA VAL A 155 -24.60 8.37 23.77
C VAL A 155 -23.20 8.45 24.35
N LEU A 156 -22.98 7.70 25.43
CA LEU A 156 -21.66 7.45 26.00
C LEU A 156 -21.11 6.18 25.34
N TRP A 157 -20.15 6.34 24.45
CA TRP A 157 -19.56 5.22 23.72
C TRP A 157 -18.69 4.38 24.65
N VAL A 158 -18.98 3.09 24.71
CA VAL A 158 -18.32 2.13 25.59
C VAL A 158 -18.00 0.85 24.81
N THR A 159 -17.10 0.03 25.33
CA THR A 159 -16.77 -1.26 24.74
C THR A 159 -17.99 -2.19 24.71
N SER A 160 -18.28 -2.77 23.55
CA SER A 160 -19.34 -3.76 23.37
C SER A 160 -19.01 -5.08 24.07
N VAL A 161 -20.02 -5.79 24.53
CA VAL A 161 -19.86 -7.14 25.09
C VAL A 161 -19.94 -8.16 23.95
N PRO A 162 -18.94 -9.07 23.80
CA PRO A 162 -18.99 -10.13 22.77
C PRO A 162 -20.17 -11.06 22.99
N THR A 163 -20.82 -11.50 21.90
CA THR A 163 -21.96 -12.42 21.96
C THR A 163 -21.49 -13.88 21.99
N ALA A 164 -22.33 -14.78 22.55
CA ALA A 164 -21.98 -16.20 22.62
C ALA A 164 -21.95 -16.89 21.23
N ASP A 165 -22.77 -16.40 20.31
CA ASP A 165 -23.08 -16.95 19.00
C ASP A 165 -22.43 -16.19 17.83
N GLY A 166 -21.46 -15.31 18.13
CA GLY A 166 -20.72 -14.60 17.10
C GLY A 166 -20.00 -15.56 16.13
N ASP A 167 -20.03 -15.23 14.85
CA ASP A 167 -19.45 -16.05 13.76
C ASP A 167 -17.96 -15.77 13.46
N GLY A 168 -17.37 -14.81 14.18
CA GLY A 168 -15.98 -14.38 14.02
C GLY A 168 -15.77 -13.32 12.94
N SER A 169 -16.82 -12.89 12.25
CA SER A 169 -16.74 -11.77 11.32
C SER A 169 -16.57 -10.44 12.07
N ASN A 170 -16.21 -9.40 11.33
CA ASN A 170 -15.93 -8.09 11.92
C ASN A 170 -17.17 -7.50 12.59
N GLY A 171 -17.09 -7.27 13.89
CA GLY A 171 -18.19 -6.83 14.75
C GLY A 171 -19.06 -7.96 15.32
N HIS A 172 -18.84 -9.20 14.92
CA HIS A 172 -19.56 -10.38 15.38
C HIS A 172 -18.62 -11.41 16.02
N MET A 173 -17.69 -10.95 16.84
CA MET A 173 -16.72 -11.82 17.52
C MET A 173 -17.42 -12.67 18.59
N PRO A 174 -17.20 -14.02 18.58
CA PRO A 174 -17.77 -14.87 19.61
C PRO A 174 -17.06 -14.68 20.96
N ALA A 175 -17.78 -14.75 22.06
CA ALA A 175 -17.23 -14.62 23.40
C ALA A 175 -16.07 -15.61 23.68
N SER A 176 -16.09 -16.78 23.01
CA SER A 176 -15.01 -17.78 23.15
C SER A 176 -13.66 -17.35 22.53
N ALA A 177 -13.66 -16.38 21.61
CA ALA A 177 -12.45 -15.84 21.00
C ALA A 177 -11.99 -14.52 21.63
N MET A 178 -12.77 -13.99 22.58
CA MET A 178 -12.54 -12.70 23.21
C MET A 178 -12.19 -12.88 24.69
N CYS A 179 -11.21 -12.13 25.14
CA CYS A 179 -10.75 -12.12 26.53
C CYS A 179 -10.97 -10.75 27.14
N VAL A 180 -11.46 -10.74 28.40
CA VAL A 180 -11.57 -9.51 29.17
C VAL A 180 -10.18 -9.04 29.61
N ILE A 181 -9.95 -7.74 29.60
CA ILE A 181 -8.72 -7.14 30.13
C ILE A 181 -8.80 -7.15 31.66
N PRO A 182 -7.92 -7.89 32.38
CA PRO A 182 -8.12 -8.15 33.80
C PRO A 182 -7.71 -6.98 34.71
N TRP A 183 -7.00 -5.99 34.19
CA TRP A 183 -6.40 -4.89 34.95
C TRP A 183 -7.07 -3.53 34.71
N GLY A 184 -8.09 -3.44 33.85
CA GLY A 184 -8.71 -2.17 33.55
C GLY A 184 -10.18 -2.27 33.09
N THR A 185 -10.93 -1.25 33.47
CA THR A 185 -12.20 -0.87 32.89
C THR A 185 -12.04 0.52 32.29
N ASP A 186 -13.00 0.96 31.48
CA ASP A 186 -13.06 2.38 31.14
C ASP A 186 -13.45 3.23 32.38
N GLN A 187 -13.52 4.54 32.18
CA GLN A 187 -13.88 5.47 33.27
C GLN A 187 -15.32 5.33 33.76
N LEU A 188 -16.18 4.68 32.98
CA LEU A 188 -17.57 4.43 33.33
C LEU A 188 -17.77 3.06 34.03
N GLY A 189 -16.70 2.26 34.14
CA GLY A 189 -16.69 0.96 34.78
C GLY A 189 -17.00 -0.22 33.85
N PHE A 190 -17.04 0.00 32.53
CA PHE A 190 -17.26 -1.07 31.55
C PHE A 190 -16.00 -1.90 31.33
N ALA A 191 -16.18 -3.23 31.30
CA ALA A 191 -15.12 -4.15 30.99
C ALA A 191 -14.62 -3.97 29.55
N GLN A 192 -13.31 -4.14 29.35
CA GLN A 192 -12.66 -4.04 28.06
C GLN A 192 -12.42 -5.44 27.50
N TYR A 193 -12.75 -5.67 26.21
CA TYR A 193 -12.62 -6.95 25.54
C TYR A 193 -11.75 -6.83 24.31
N LEU A 194 -10.81 -7.76 24.14
CA LEU A 194 -10.00 -7.91 22.94
C LEU A 194 -9.96 -9.39 22.52
N ARG A 195 -9.59 -9.67 21.28
CA ARG A 195 -9.20 -11.01 20.88
C ARG A 195 -8.10 -11.50 21.81
N CYS A 196 -8.17 -12.77 22.26
CA CYS A 196 -7.36 -13.25 23.39
C CYS A 196 -5.85 -13.03 23.21
N ASP A 197 -5.31 -13.26 22.00
CA ASP A 197 -3.91 -12.98 21.71
C ASP A 197 -3.54 -11.49 21.79
N ALA A 198 -4.47 -10.60 21.38
CA ALA A 198 -4.31 -9.16 21.52
C ALA A 198 -4.39 -8.70 22.99
N ALA A 199 -5.28 -9.32 23.79
CA ALA A 199 -5.42 -9.06 25.22
C ALA A 199 -4.15 -9.46 26.01
N ASP A 200 -3.58 -10.62 25.70
CA ASP A 200 -2.32 -11.07 26.30
C ASP A 200 -1.16 -10.12 25.94
N ALA A 201 -1.06 -9.75 24.69
CA ALA A 201 -0.04 -8.81 24.20
C ALA A 201 -0.20 -7.43 24.83
N LEU A 202 -1.43 -6.94 24.97
CA LEU A 202 -1.73 -5.66 25.64
C LEU A 202 -1.38 -5.71 27.13
N THR A 203 -1.63 -6.83 27.78
CA THR A 203 -1.28 -7.00 29.21
C THR A 203 0.23 -6.90 29.39
N ALA A 204 1.02 -7.54 28.53
CA ALA A 204 2.48 -7.42 28.56
C ALA A 204 2.98 -5.98 28.27
N LEU A 205 2.36 -5.29 27.32
CA LEU A 205 2.63 -3.87 27.04
C LEU A 205 2.28 -2.99 28.24
N ASN A 206 1.12 -3.23 28.88
CA ASN A 206 0.69 -2.50 30.07
C ASN A 206 1.64 -2.69 31.27
N ASP A 207 2.18 -3.88 31.46
CA ASP A 207 3.18 -4.11 32.51
C ASP A 207 4.44 -3.28 32.29
N ALA A 208 4.92 -3.20 31.04
CA ALA A 208 6.05 -2.34 30.70
C ALA A 208 5.68 -0.85 30.83
N PHE A 209 4.47 -0.45 30.43
CA PHE A 209 3.97 0.91 30.58
C PHE A 209 3.88 1.33 32.07
N ARG A 210 3.36 0.44 32.91
CA ARG A 210 3.33 0.66 34.37
C ARG A 210 4.69 0.78 34.99
N ALA A 211 5.64 0.01 34.54
CA ALA A 211 7.04 0.12 35.01
C ALA A 211 7.63 1.50 34.65
N GLN A 212 7.26 2.07 33.53
CA GLN A 212 7.74 3.37 33.06
C GLN A 212 7.03 4.55 33.72
N PHE A 213 5.69 4.48 33.87
CA PHE A 213 4.89 5.64 34.28
C PHE A 213 4.23 5.50 35.66
N GLY A 214 4.37 4.35 36.31
CA GLY A 214 3.82 4.10 37.65
C GLY A 214 2.30 3.84 37.68
N ALA A 215 1.61 3.88 36.53
CA ALA A 215 0.18 3.67 36.40
C ALA A 215 -0.11 2.82 35.17
N PRO A 216 -1.23 2.04 35.13
CA PRO A 216 -1.63 1.31 33.94
C PRO A 216 -2.06 2.25 32.80
N LEU A 217 -2.24 1.68 31.61
CA LEU A 217 -2.91 2.37 30.51
C LEU A 217 -4.37 2.69 30.90
N ASP A 218 -4.77 3.90 30.60
CA ASP A 218 -6.15 4.35 30.77
C ASP A 218 -6.90 4.02 29.46
N LEU A 219 -7.64 2.90 29.44
CA LEU A 219 -8.39 2.46 28.26
C LEU A 219 -9.73 3.20 28.18
N ASP A 220 -10.14 3.54 26.96
CA ASP A 220 -11.45 4.11 26.65
C ASP A 220 -12.32 3.09 25.96
N LEU A 221 -11.93 2.60 24.80
CA LEU A 221 -12.71 1.69 23.99
C LEU A 221 -11.84 0.60 23.36
N THR A 222 -12.35 -0.63 23.33
CA THR A 222 -11.66 -1.75 22.70
C THR A 222 -12.56 -2.43 21.66
N TYR A 223 -13.26 -3.51 22.00
CA TYR A 223 -14.15 -4.19 21.05
C TYR A 223 -15.40 -3.34 20.76
N ARG A 224 -15.78 -3.31 19.48
CA ARG A 224 -17.01 -2.66 19.01
C ARG A 224 -17.83 -3.64 18.19
N SER A 225 -19.07 -3.89 18.60
CA SER A 225 -19.99 -4.73 17.84
C SER A 225 -20.37 -4.10 16.50
N TYR A 226 -20.87 -4.89 15.58
CA TYR A 226 -21.37 -4.39 14.30
C TYR A 226 -22.46 -3.35 14.48
N ASP A 227 -23.41 -3.60 15.40
CA ASP A 227 -24.50 -2.68 15.70
C ASP A 227 -24.00 -1.34 16.28
N ASP A 228 -23.01 -1.39 17.16
CA ASP A 228 -22.40 -0.17 17.69
C ASP A 228 -21.59 0.57 16.62
N GLN A 229 -20.97 -0.14 15.66
CA GLN A 229 -20.33 0.48 14.53
C GLN A 229 -21.34 1.15 13.58
N VAL A 230 -22.52 0.55 13.35
CA VAL A 230 -23.62 1.17 12.58
C VAL A 230 -24.07 2.46 13.26
N ALA A 231 -24.31 2.42 14.58
CA ALA A 231 -24.73 3.60 15.35
C ALA A 231 -23.66 4.70 15.34
N MET A 232 -22.40 4.32 15.51
CA MET A 232 -21.27 5.26 15.47
C MET A 232 -21.11 5.88 14.06
N LYS A 233 -21.28 5.09 13.00
CA LYS A 233 -21.28 5.59 11.63
C LYS A 233 -22.41 6.60 11.38
N ALA A 234 -23.59 6.35 11.94
CA ALA A 234 -24.71 7.28 11.85
C ALA A 234 -24.43 8.59 12.62
N ALA A 235 -23.78 8.51 13.78
CA ALA A 235 -23.45 9.67 14.60
C ALA A 235 -22.31 10.52 14.03
N PHE A 236 -21.23 9.89 13.52
CA PHE A 236 -19.99 10.57 13.16
C PHE A 236 -19.71 10.63 11.63
N GLY A 237 -20.60 10.04 10.82
CA GLY A 237 -20.50 10.13 9.36
C GLY A 237 -19.14 9.67 8.80
N GLY A 238 -18.46 10.54 8.06
CA GLY A 238 -17.17 10.26 7.44
C GLY A 238 -16.02 9.96 8.40
N LEU A 239 -16.14 10.35 9.66
CA LEU A 239 -15.11 10.15 10.68
C LEU A 239 -15.11 8.73 11.23
N ALA A 240 -16.22 8.00 11.17
CA ALA A 240 -16.28 6.61 11.61
C ALA A 240 -16.08 5.65 10.43
N ALA A 241 -15.40 4.54 10.68
CA ALA A 241 -15.23 3.44 9.72
C ALA A 241 -16.59 2.88 9.26
N ALA A 242 -16.65 2.31 8.06
CA ALA A 242 -17.85 1.60 7.63
C ALA A 242 -18.10 0.37 8.52
N PRO A 243 -19.38 -0.01 8.80
CA PRO A 243 -19.69 -1.23 9.53
C PRO A 243 -18.98 -2.46 8.89
N GLY A 244 -18.43 -3.31 9.72
CA GLY A 244 -17.69 -4.50 9.26
C GLY A 244 -16.25 -4.25 8.79
N THR A 245 -15.72 -3.00 8.91
CA THR A 245 -14.35 -2.68 8.45
C THR A 245 -13.44 -2.13 9.56
N SER A 246 -13.96 -1.90 10.76
CA SER A 246 -13.19 -1.36 11.87
C SER A 246 -12.29 -2.43 12.51
N SER A 247 -11.06 -2.09 12.87
CA SER A 247 -10.17 -2.96 13.65
C SER A 247 -10.73 -3.26 15.05
N HIS A 248 -11.55 -2.38 15.61
CA HIS A 248 -12.29 -2.63 16.85
C HIS A 248 -13.26 -3.79 16.71
N GLY A 249 -13.90 -3.95 15.54
CA GLY A 249 -14.81 -5.05 15.27
C GLY A 249 -14.16 -6.44 15.24
N LEU A 250 -12.83 -6.51 15.10
CA LEU A 250 -12.05 -7.74 15.21
C LEU A 250 -11.45 -7.97 16.60
N GLY A 251 -11.69 -7.06 17.55
CA GLY A 251 -11.02 -7.07 18.84
C GLY A 251 -9.51 -6.90 18.74
N THR A 252 -9.04 -6.16 17.75
CA THR A 252 -7.62 -5.90 17.48
C THR A 252 -7.25 -4.42 17.48
N ALA A 253 -8.11 -3.58 18.06
CA ALA A 253 -7.83 -2.17 18.29
C ALA A 253 -8.19 -1.76 19.71
N LEU A 254 -7.51 -0.76 20.19
CA LEU A 254 -7.80 -0.08 21.44
C LEU A 254 -7.75 1.43 21.22
N ASP A 255 -8.57 2.15 21.97
CA ASP A 255 -8.43 3.57 22.20
C ASP A 255 -8.03 3.79 23.65
N VAL A 256 -6.97 4.58 23.88
CA VAL A 256 -6.68 5.13 25.20
C VAL A 256 -7.57 6.35 25.43
N GLN A 257 -7.69 6.78 26.68
CA GLN A 257 -8.51 7.94 27.01
C GLN A 257 -8.14 9.19 26.21
N GLU A 258 -9.15 9.88 25.71
CA GLU A 258 -9.00 11.10 24.91
C GLU A 258 -8.58 12.30 25.76
N TRP A 259 -7.45 12.15 26.47
CA TRP A 259 -6.86 13.22 27.29
C TRP A 259 -5.64 13.81 26.57
N PRO A 260 -5.79 14.94 25.87
CA PRO A 260 -4.73 15.50 25.03
C PRO A 260 -3.46 15.84 25.82
N ASP A 261 -3.58 16.26 27.08
CA ASP A 261 -2.42 16.58 27.93
C ASP A 261 -1.69 15.32 28.45
N THR A 262 -2.31 14.14 28.35
CA THR A 262 -1.77 12.87 28.87
C THR A 262 -1.32 11.94 27.74
N TYR A 263 -2.14 11.77 26.73
CA TYR A 263 -1.93 10.86 25.60
C TYR A 263 -1.82 11.56 24.25
N GLY A 264 -2.00 12.89 24.17
CA GLY A 264 -1.92 13.65 22.93
C GLY A 264 -0.57 13.55 22.23
N PHE A 265 -0.56 13.89 20.96
CA PHE A 265 0.66 13.90 20.15
C PHE A 265 1.79 14.68 20.83
N GLY A 266 3.00 14.10 20.85
CA GLY A 266 4.18 14.69 21.49
C GLY A 266 4.20 14.61 23.02
N THR A 267 3.22 13.97 23.67
CA THR A 267 3.29 13.65 25.09
C THR A 267 4.21 12.45 25.34
N ALA A 268 4.82 12.38 26.51
CA ALA A 268 5.71 11.28 26.87
C ALA A 268 5.04 9.89 26.78
N ARG A 269 3.74 9.80 27.10
CA ARG A 269 2.99 8.53 27.03
C ARG A 269 2.72 8.12 25.59
N TYR A 270 2.28 9.03 24.73
CA TYR A 270 2.07 8.75 23.31
C TYR A 270 3.39 8.32 22.63
N ASP A 271 4.45 9.11 22.81
CA ASP A 271 5.75 8.83 22.20
C ASP A 271 6.31 7.48 22.66
N TRP A 272 6.11 7.14 23.94
CA TRP A 272 6.51 5.85 24.47
C TRP A 272 5.71 4.69 23.87
N LEU A 273 4.39 4.84 23.73
CA LEU A 273 3.52 3.84 23.11
C LEU A 273 3.91 3.61 21.63
N VAL A 274 4.16 4.66 20.88
CA VAL A 274 4.61 4.55 19.48
C VAL A 274 5.97 3.87 19.38
N ALA A 275 6.90 4.17 20.28
CA ALA A 275 8.26 3.60 20.26
C ALA A 275 8.32 2.16 20.75
N ASN A 276 7.54 1.78 21.76
CA ASN A 276 7.65 0.48 22.45
C ASN A 276 6.52 -0.49 22.10
N GLY A 277 5.36 0.00 21.72
CA GLY A 277 4.19 -0.80 21.35
C GLY A 277 4.50 -1.89 20.30
N PRO A 278 5.26 -1.61 19.23
CA PRO A 278 5.59 -2.59 18.20
C PRO A 278 6.28 -3.86 18.72
N ALA A 279 7.06 -3.77 19.81
CA ALA A 279 7.68 -4.92 20.46
C ALA A 279 6.66 -5.91 21.04
N TYR A 280 5.44 -5.43 21.30
CA TYR A 280 4.30 -6.19 21.81
C TYR A 280 3.22 -6.39 20.73
N GLY A 281 3.49 -6.06 19.46
CA GLY A 281 2.55 -6.16 18.36
C GLY A 281 1.52 -5.03 18.27
N TRP A 282 1.61 -3.99 19.13
CA TRP A 282 0.73 -2.83 19.11
C TRP A 282 1.38 -1.65 18.40
N TYR A 283 0.69 -0.98 17.51
CA TYR A 283 1.24 0.16 16.75
C TYR A 283 0.15 1.21 16.47
N ALA A 284 0.55 2.47 16.35
CA ALA A 284 -0.30 3.52 15.78
C ALA A 284 -0.20 3.46 14.25
N PRO A 285 -1.28 3.13 13.50
CA PRO A 285 -1.26 3.14 12.04
C PRO A 285 -0.89 4.51 11.49
N GLU A 286 -0.23 4.56 10.33
CA GLU A 286 0.19 5.83 9.72
C GLU A 286 -0.97 6.81 9.55
N ARG A 287 -2.15 6.32 9.15
CA ARG A 287 -3.34 7.15 8.90
C ARG A 287 -3.83 7.94 10.12
N VAL A 288 -3.52 7.49 11.34
CA VAL A 288 -3.97 8.15 12.60
C VAL A 288 -2.87 8.98 13.26
N ARG A 289 -1.68 9.06 12.66
CA ARG A 289 -0.57 9.83 13.22
C ARG A 289 -0.77 11.32 13.05
N GLU A 290 0.02 12.09 13.78
CA GLU A 290 0.01 13.54 13.72
C GLU A 290 0.19 14.03 12.27
N GLY A 291 -0.64 15.00 11.88
CA GLY A 291 -0.62 15.59 10.54
C GLY A 291 -1.33 14.78 9.46
N GLN A 292 -1.87 13.61 9.77
CA GLN A 292 -2.67 12.81 8.84
C GLN A 292 -4.15 13.24 8.84
N PRO A 293 -4.90 12.99 7.75
CA PRO A 293 -6.32 13.37 7.66
C PRO A 293 -7.24 12.79 8.73
N TYR A 294 -6.86 11.66 9.32
CA TYR A 294 -7.58 10.95 10.36
C TYR A 294 -6.71 10.85 11.62
N ALA A 295 -6.05 11.95 12.01
CA ALA A 295 -5.17 11.98 13.17
C ALA A 295 -5.92 11.70 14.48
N GLU A 296 -5.63 10.56 15.10
CA GLU A 296 -6.24 10.05 16.34
C GLU A 296 -5.12 9.57 17.26
N TYR A 297 -4.69 10.39 18.20
CA TYR A 297 -3.60 10.04 19.12
C TYR A 297 -3.97 8.90 20.07
N TRP A 298 -5.25 8.63 20.24
CA TRP A 298 -5.77 7.57 21.14
C TRP A 298 -5.76 6.19 20.52
N HIS A 299 -5.75 6.07 19.17
CA HIS A 299 -6.00 4.82 18.45
C HIS A 299 -4.73 4.00 18.19
N PHE A 300 -4.75 2.74 18.65
CA PHE A 300 -3.68 1.75 18.39
C PHE A 300 -4.28 0.43 17.91
N GLU A 301 -3.53 -0.26 17.02
CA GLU A 301 -3.95 -1.55 16.44
C GLU A 301 -2.96 -2.66 16.78
N TYR A 302 -3.48 -3.87 16.91
CA TYR A 302 -2.71 -5.09 17.10
C TYR A 302 -2.46 -5.80 15.77
N GLY A 303 -1.20 -5.98 15.40
CA GLY A 303 -0.75 -6.72 14.23
C GLY A 303 0.69 -7.17 14.44
N PRO A 304 0.92 -8.39 14.95
CA PRO A 304 2.27 -8.91 15.18
C PRO A 304 3.11 -8.82 13.89
N GLY A 305 4.33 -8.26 14.00
CA GLY A 305 5.23 -8.07 12.87
C GLY A 305 4.91 -6.86 11.96
N ARG A 306 3.87 -6.08 12.25
CA ARG A 306 3.66 -4.77 11.63
C ARG A 306 4.45 -3.71 12.41
N THR A 307 5.39 -3.10 11.73
CA THR A 307 5.94 -1.81 12.12
C THR A 307 5.13 -0.74 11.38
N SER A 308 4.75 0.29 12.07
CA SER A 308 4.00 1.47 11.59
C SER A 308 4.11 1.75 10.11
#